data_d87877b4021427706e29a335d276b642
#
_entry.id   d87877b4021427706e29a335d276b642
#
_cell.length_a   1.000
_cell.length_b   1.000
_cell.length_c   1.000
_cell.angle_alpha   90.00
_cell.angle_beta   90.00
_cell.angle_gamma   90.00
#
_symmetry.space_group_name_H-M   'P 1'
#
loop_
_entity.id
_entity.type
_entity.pdbx_description
1 polymer ?
#
loop_
_entity_poly.entity_id
_entity_poly.type
_entity_poly.pdbx_seq_one_letter_code
_entity_poly.pdbx_strand_id
1 'polypeptide(L)'
;MRGRHGKRFGMDFILCEKNDSVQETREYLGVVNSKAVLAQGGEVDTMKLLNELTRYASGKCRQDVIKVWIDESAELLDWVDAKMQVTGKQLVVDMPLAHATGGTDYYLPVLQHVWLTPYEPPTRNEVLQASIEEAGNQIRFRHALVKLVHDDGKVTGAIFDTDDGYVQINAKSTLLATGGYPANPAMMRALQPSALACCTASSYAINDDGYGLKAGMWAGGAKDPDAAPMIFDRGAVAPGVDAGYVGEGDKAALPGTIFQENIGSQPFMKVNRNGVRFANESTPYDFLCFQAAQQPGGVWCQVFDGNASEDILRFSTIGCAAFANQMMALGMPVEEFCKAALGQGIMQKAETLEELADKLGFEGEAKRAFLDQVERYNAQFDAQKDDDFGKEAYRLSALRTPPFYGCWFGGSMLTTLDGLRINKDCQVLDADDQVIDGLYAAGDVSGSFFSGNYPEYIVGCASGRTSTQGRHVARFLAGDL
;
A
#
# COMPACT_ATOMS: atom_id res chain seq x y z
N MET A 1 3.62 36.70 25.12
CA MET A 1 2.44 35.79 24.97
C MET A 1 2.98 34.38 24.93
N ARG A 2 2.98 33.65 26.05
CA ARG A 2 3.38 32.23 26.08
C ARG A 2 2.19 31.43 25.60
N GLY A 3 2.27 30.94 24.37
CA GLY A 3 1.19 30.26 23.67
C GLY A 3 0.82 28.92 24.32
N ARG A 4 -0.46 28.73 24.52
CA ARG A 4 -1.14 27.52 24.89
C ARG A 4 -0.97 26.47 23.78
N HIS A 5 0.15 25.75 23.73
CA HIS A 5 0.34 24.62 22.79
C HIS A 5 0.42 23.27 23.51
N GLY A 6 0.15 23.23 24.81
CA GLY A 6 0.03 21.99 25.56
C GLY A 6 -1.38 21.43 25.49
N LYS A 7 -1.54 20.12 25.36
CA LYS A 7 -2.76 19.33 25.53
C LYS A 7 -4.00 19.97 24.88
N ARG A 8 -4.06 20.01 23.56
CA ARG A 8 -5.15 20.68 22.83
C ARG A 8 -6.54 20.22 23.31
N PHE A 9 -6.65 18.95 23.73
CA PHE A 9 -7.90 18.36 24.24
C PHE A 9 -7.87 18.02 25.75
N GLY A 10 -6.80 18.37 26.45
CA GLY A 10 -6.69 18.15 27.90
C GLY A 10 -6.63 16.68 28.33
N MET A 11 -6.35 15.75 27.42
CA MET A 11 -6.23 14.33 27.72
C MET A 11 -4.79 13.94 28.02
N ASP A 12 -4.63 13.06 29.03
CA ASP A 12 -3.39 12.34 29.28
C ASP A 12 -3.46 10.98 28.59
N PHE A 13 -2.39 10.61 27.90
CA PHE A 13 -2.27 9.29 27.27
C PHE A 13 -0.85 8.73 27.39
N ILE A 14 -0.75 7.43 27.25
CA ILE A 14 0.52 6.70 27.12
C ILE A 14 0.49 6.01 25.77
N LEU A 15 1.50 6.26 24.92
CA LEU A 15 1.72 5.52 23.71
C LEU A 15 2.71 4.38 24.02
N CYS A 16 2.33 3.15 23.68
CA CYS A 16 3.18 1.97 23.84
C CYS A 16 3.61 1.47 22.47
N GLU A 17 4.91 1.30 22.27
CA GLU A 17 5.55 0.79 21.06
C GLU A 17 6.40 -0.45 21.40
N LYS A 18 6.29 -1.53 20.61
CA LYS A 18 7.06 -2.75 20.84
C LYS A 18 8.54 -2.63 20.49
N ASN A 19 8.86 -1.78 19.50
CA ASN A 19 10.24 -1.51 19.09
C ASN A 19 10.94 -0.57 20.08
N ASP A 20 12.23 -0.35 19.87
CA ASP A 20 13.07 0.53 20.70
C ASP A 20 13.07 2.00 20.21
N SER A 21 12.43 2.27 19.09
CA SER A 21 12.35 3.58 18.45
C SER A 21 11.09 3.71 17.60
N VAL A 22 10.75 4.93 17.22
CA VAL A 22 9.71 5.21 16.24
C VAL A 22 10.11 4.65 14.90
N GLN A 23 9.18 3.93 14.27
CA GLN A 23 9.41 3.33 12.95
C GLN A 23 8.92 4.28 11.85
N GLU A 24 9.76 4.49 10.86
CA GLU A 24 9.36 5.18 9.64
C GLU A 24 8.74 4.16 8.67
N THR A 25 7.48 4.39 8.34
CA THR A 25 6.76 3.55 7.38
C THR A 25 6.56 4.28 6.07
N ARG A 26 5.66 5.27 6.06
CA ARG A 26 5.33 6.03 4.86
C ARG A 26 5.01 7.49 5.19
N GLU A 27 5.79 8.42 4.66
CA GLU A 27 5.58 9.85 4.89
C GLU A 27 4.47 10.46 4.03
N TYR A 28 4.04 9.77 2.98
CA TYR A 28 2.99 10.22 2.06
C TYR A 28 1.60 10.12 2.70
N LEU A 29 0.78 11.14 2.53
CA LEU A 29 -0.60 11.17 3.02
C LEU A 29 -1.59 11.39 1.88
N GLY A 30 -2.60 10.53 1.79
CA GLY A 30 -3.76 10.75 0.91
C GLY A 30 -4.77 11.65 1.59
N VAL A 31 -5.02 12.82 1.00
CA VAL A 31 -5.87 13.87 1.58
C VAL A 31 -6.84 14.40 0.52
N VAL A 32 -8.10 14.48 0.88
CA VAL A 32 -9.18 14.94 -0.01
C VAL A 32 -9.32 16.45 0.08
N ASN A 33 -9.33 17.13 -1.08
CA ASN A 33 -9.58 18.56 -1.22
C ASN A 33 -8.73 19.44 -0.29
N SER A 34 -7.43 19.11 -0.19
CA SER A 34 -6.49 19.98 0.52
C SER A 34 -6.36 21.34 -0.17
N LYS A 35 -5.92 22.34 0.59
CA LYS A 35 -5.60 23.67 0.04
C LYS A 35 -4.62 23.60 -1.12
N ALA A 36 -3.64 22.68 -1.03
CA ALA A 36 -2.61 22.51 -2.07
C ALA A 36 -3.19 21.93 -3.38
N VAL A 37 -4.12 20.98 -3.29
CA VAL A 37 -4.82 20.42 -4.45
C VAL A 37 -5.76 21.43 -5.07
N LEU A 38 -6.57 22.11 -4.25
CA LEU A 38 -7.51 23.14 -4.72
C LEU A 38 -6.79 24.32 -5.41
N ALA A 39 -5.63 24.72 -4.89
CA ALA A 39 -4.80 25.76 -5.51
C ALA A 39 -4.26 25.40 -6.89
N GLN A 40 -4.19 24.10 -7.21
CA GLN A 40 -3.82 23.59 -8.55
C GLN A 40 -5.02 23.34 -9.44
N GLY A 41 -6.23 23.70 -9.02
CA GLY A 41 -7.48 23.49 -9.78
C GLY A 41 -7.99 22.03 -9.71
N GLY A 42 -7.50 21.23 -8.77
CA GLY A 42 -7.87 19.83 -8.58
C GLY A 42 -8.90 19.64 -7.48
N GLU A 43 -10.18 19.75 -7.81
CA GLU A 43 -11.25 19.40 -6.88
C GLU A 43 -11.66 17.94 -7.04
N VAL A 44 -11.72 17.22 -5.93
CA VAL A 44 -12.22 15.84 -5.88
C VAL A 44 -13.71 15.86 -5.58
N ASP A 45 -14.52 15.26 -6.47
CA ASP A 45 -15.93 14.99 -6.19
C ASP A 45 -16.04 13.93 -5.09
N THR A 46 -16.40 14.37 -3.89
CA THR A 46 -16.41 13.52 -2.68
C THR A 46 -17.44 12.40 -2.75
N MET A 47 -18.57 12.61 -3.44
CA MET A 47 -19.58 11.56 -3.59
C MET A 47 -19.16 10.53 -4.64
N LYS A 48 -18.50 10.96 -5.71
CA LYS A 48 -17.91 10.06 -6.69
C LYS A 48 -16.79 9.24 -6.06
N LEU A 49 -15.94 9.85 -5.24
CA LEU A 49 -14.90 9.15 -4.49
C LEU A 49 -15.48 8.11 -3.52
N LEU A 50 -16.51 8.47 -2.75
CA LEU A 50 -17.21 7.55 -1.85
C LEU A 50 -17.79 6.35 -2.60
N ASN A 51 -18.45 6.61 -3.72
CA ASN A 51 -19.05 5.57 -4.55
C ASN A 51 -17.98 4.67 -5.19
N GLU A 52 -16.85 5.24 -5.61
CA GLU A 52 -15.75 4.48 -6.18
C GLU A 52 -15.08 3.57 -5.15
N LEU A 53 -14.81 4.05 -3.94
CA LEU A 53 -14.33 3.21 -2.85
C LEU A 53 -15.30 2.10 -2.50
N THR A 54 -16.60 2.41 -2.48
CA THR A 54 -17.67 1.43 -2.24
C THR A 54 -17.71 0.36 -3.34
N ARG A 55 -17.61 0.79 -4.60
CA ARG A 55 -17.56 -0.11 -5.77
C ARG A 55 -16.34 -1.02 -5.71
N TYR A 56 -15.17 -0.47 -5.41
CA TYR A 56 -13.92 -1.20 -5.32
C TYR A 56 -13.93 -2.26 -4.20
N ALA A 57 -14.56 -1.94 -3.08
CA ALA A 57 -14.82 -2.86 -1.97
C ALA A 57 -16.01 -3.82 -2.23
N SER A 58 -16.56 -3.85 -3.46
CA SER A 58 -17.75 -4.67 -3.79
C SER A 58 -18.94 -4.43 -2.86
N GLY A 59 -19.09 -3.21 -2.33
CA GLY A 59 -20.13 -2.82 -1.37
C GLY A 59 -19.95 -3.35 0.06
N LYS A 60 -18.84 -4.04 0.35
CA LYS A 60 -18.57 -4.68 1.64
C LYS A 60 -17.77 -3.79 2.60
N CYS A 61 -17.98 -2.48 2.52
CA CYS A 61 -17.38 -1.47 3.38
C CYS A 61 -18.45 -0.67 4.10
N ARG A 62 -18.07 0.10 5.09
CA ARG A 62 -18.94 1.05 5.78
C ARG A 62 -18.72 2.46 5.22
N GLN A 63 -19.69 3.00 4.53
CA GLN A 63 -19.58 4.34 3.93
C GLN A 63 -19.44 5.45 4.98
N ASP A 64 -20.01 5.29 6.17
CA ASP A 64 -19.85 6.23 7.28
C ASP A 64 -18.40 6.28 7.78
N VAL A 65 -17.70 5.16 7.80
CA VAL A 65 -16.26 5.08 8.12
C VAL A 65 -15.40 5.73 7.03
N ILE A 66 -15.74 5.50 5.76
CA ILE A 66 -15.05 6.15 4.62
C ILE A 66 -15.22 7.67 4.67
N LYS A 67 -16.42 8.14 5.00
CA LYS A 67 -16.71 9.57 5.07
C LYS A 67 -15.88 10.31 6.11
N VAL A 68 -15.50 9.70 7.22
CA VAL A 68 -14.59 10.33 8.20
C VAL A 68 -13.28 10.76 7.53
N TRP A 69 -12.69 9.90 6.70
CA TRP A 69 -11.47 10.26 5.96
C TRP A 69 -11.75 11.35 4.91
N ILE A 70 -12.83 11.21 4.15
CA ILE A 70 -13.19 12.20 3.11
C ILE A 70 -13.38 13.58 3.73
N ASP A 71 -14.12 13.66 4.83
CA ASP A 71 -14.56 14.93 5.42
C ASP A 71 -13.46 15.58 6.30
N GLU A 72 -12.57 14.81 6.93
CA GLU A 72 -11.63 15.34 7.93
C GLU A 72 -10.16 15.35 7.49
N SER A 73 -9.80 14.70 6.37
CA SER A 73 -8.39 14.56 5.98
C SER A 73 -7.71 15.89 5.64
N ALA A 74 -8.43 16.87 5.10
CA ALA A 74 -7.87 18.19 4.80
C ALA A 74 -7.49 18.94 6.08
N GLU A 75 -8.33 18.89 7.12
CA GLU A 75 -8.02 19.48 8.41
C GLU A 75 -6.89 18.77 9.13
N LEU A 76 -6.81 17.44 8.99
CA LEU A 76 -5.64 16.67 9.46
C LEU A 76 -4.35 17.19 8.82
N LEU A 77 -4.33 17.35 7.48
CA LEU A 77 -3.13 17.82 6.79
C LEU A 77 -2.70 19.20 7.26
N ASP A 78 -3.64 20.14 7.39
CA ASP A 78 -3.36 21.49 7.91
C ASP A 78 -2.74 21.41 9.32
N TRP A 79 -3.23 20.50 10.16
CA TRP A 79 -2.69 20.32 11.51
C TRP A 79 -1.29 19.70 11.50
N VAL A 80 -1.01 18.69 10.67
CA VAL A 80 0.33 18.09 10.53
C VAL A 80 1.29 19.09 9.91
N ASP A 81 0.88 19.81 8.86
CA ASP A 81 1.73 20.81 8.21
C ASP A 81 2.16 21.91 9.17
N ALA A 82 1.24 22.38 10.01
CA ALA A 82 1.58 23.34 11.07
C ALA A 82 2.65 22.82 12.06
N LYS A 83 2.71 21.50 12.29
CA LYS A 83 3.77 20.87 13.07
C LYS A 83 5.08 20.77 12.29
N MET A 84 4.99 20.42 11.00
CA MET A 84 6.15 20.28 10.12
C MET A 84 6.87 21.60 9.80
N GLN A 85 6.25 22.76 10.04
CA GLN A 85 6.87 24.08 9.83
C GLN A 85 8.20 24.25 10.56
N VAL A 86 8.43 23.57 11.68
CA VAL A 86 9.69 23.60 12.42
C VAL A 86 10.87 23.03 11.62
N THR A 87 10.58 22.20 10.62
CA THR A 87 11.60 21.56 9.77
C THR A 87 12.05 22.42 8.61
N GLY A 88 11.27 23.45 8.25
CA GLY A 88 11.46 24.23 7.02
C GLY A 88 11.12 23.48 5.73
N LYS A 89 10.67 22.23 5.80
CA LYS A 89 10.29 21.42 4.63
C LYS A 89 8.99 21.94 4.01
N GLN A 90 8.95 22.01 2.70
CA GLN A 90 7.77 22.46 1.95
C GLN A 90 6.82 21.28 1.71
N LEU A 91 5.54 21.48 2.05
CA LEU A 91 4.47 20.56 1.65
C LEU A 91 4.21 20.68 0.15
N VAL A 92 4.16 19.53 -0.54
CA VAL A 92 3.84 19.45 -1.97
C VAL A 92 2.79 18.37 -2.21
N VAL A 93 2.02 18.54 -3.29
CA VAL A 93 1.23 17.46 -3.86
C VAL A 93 2.17 16.62 -4.71
N ASP A 94 2.38 15.39 -4.30
CA ASP A 94 3.14 14.43 -5.08
C ASP A 94 2.22 13.87 -6.17
N MET A 95 2.68 13.84 -7.38
CA MET A 95 1.94 13.55 -8.61
C MET A 95 1.03 14.71 -9.08
N PRO A 96 1.55 15.57 -9.97
CA PRO A 96 0.79 16.68 -10.55
C PRO A 96 -0.50 16.20 -11.24
N LEU A 97 -1.53 17.02 -11.19
CA LEU A 97 -2.85 16.80 -11.81
C LEU A 97 -2.79 16.39 -13.28
N ALA A 98 -1.80 16.84 -14.02
CA ALA A 98 -1.62 16.51 -15.45
C ALA A 98 -1.51 14.98 -15.68
N HIS A 99 -1.01 14.22 -14.73
CA HIS A 99 -0.92 12.76 -14.81
C HIS A 99 -2.24 12.07 -14.46
N ALA A 100 -3.14 12.72 -13.71
CA ALA A 100 -4.43 12.19 -13.34
C ALA A 100 -5.47 12.25 -14.49
N THR A 101 -5.19 12.99 -15.55
CA THR A 101 -6.12 13.19 -16.69
C THR A 101 -5.82 12.31 -17.89
N GLY A 102 -4.97 11.31 -17.77
CA GLY A 102 -4.37 10.52 -18.84
C GLY A 102 -5.29 9.61 -19.66
N GLY A 103 -6.58 9.94 -19.81
CA GLY A 103 -7.46 9.29 -20.78
C GLY A 103 -7.96 7.90 -20.35
N THR A 104 -7.98 7.58 -19.06
CA THR A 104 -8.57 6.35 -18.56
C THR A 104 -10.02 6.57 -18.16
N ASP A 105 -10.83 5.53 -18.24
CA ASP A 105 -12.22 5.54 -17.75
C ASP A 105 -12.31 5.47 -16.19
N TYR A 106 -11.16 5.39 -15.52
CA TYR A 106 -11.10 5.36 -14.07
C TYR A 106 -11.24 6.76 -13.46
N TYR A 107 -11.87 6.83 -12.30
CA TYR A 107 -11.85 8.03 -11.47
C TYR A 107 -10.48 8.19 -10.81
N LEU A 108 -9.81 9.31 -11.06
CA LEU A 108 -8.41 9.52 -10.71
C LEU A 108 -8.20 10.79 -9.88
N PRO A 109 -8.58 10.78 -8.60
CA PRO A 109 -8.27 11.90 -7.74
C PRO A 109 -6.76 11.96 -7.44
N VAL A 110 -6.19 13.17 -7.43
CA VAL A 110 -4.84 13.41 -6.94
C VAL A 110 -4.92 13.71 -5.45
N LEU A 111 -4.42 12.79 -4.63
CA LEU A 111 -4.60 12.84 -3.18
C LEU A 111 -3.29 12.81 -2.39
N GLN A 112 -2.18 12.41 -3.01
CA GLN A 112 -0.93 12.17 -2.30
C GLN A 112 -0.19 13.46 -2.00
N HIS A 113 0.16 13.65 -0.72
CA HIS A 113 0.90 14.79 -0.21
C HIS A 113 2.16 14.31 0.50
N VAL A 114 3.24 15.08 0.38
CA VAL A 114 4.50 14.78 1.04
C VAL A 114 5.26 16.09 1.34
N TRP A 115 6.11 16.10 2.35
CA TRP A 115 7.08 17.17 2.56
C TRP A 115 8.35 16.86 1.77
N LEU A 116 8.93 17.87 1.11
CA LEU A 116 10.15 17.69 0.30
C LEU A 116 11.24 17.03 1.13
N THR A 117 12.05 16.19 0.47
CA THR A 117 13.02 15.28 1.09
C THR A 117 12.39 14.32 2.12
N PRO A 118 11.41 13.49 1.68
CA PRO A 118 10.83 12.48 2.56
C PRO A 118 11.94 11.55 3.09
N TYR A 119 11.72 11.02 4.29
CA TYR A 119 12.65 10.11 5.00
C TYR A 119 13.99 10.73 5.44
N GLU A 120 14.28 11.99 5.09
CA GLU A 120 15.41 12.71 5.67
C GLU A 120 15.02 13.34 7.02
N PRO A 121 15.82 13.15 8.09
CA PRO A 121 15.55 13.77 9.38
C PRO A 121 15.54 15.32 9.33
N PRO A 122 14.70 15.98 10.15
CA PRO A 122 13.66 15.36 10.96
C PRO A 122 12.48 14.89 10.10
N THR A 123 12.10 13.63 10.28
CA THR A 123 10.96 13.02 9.60
C THR A 123 9.64 13.49 10.22
N ARG A 124 8.51 13.22 9.53
CA ARG A 124 7.19 13.52 10.09
C ARG A 124 6.96 12.81 11.43
N ASN A 125 7.36 11.56 11.56
CA ASN A 125 7.14 10.80 12.78
C ASN A 125 8.00 11.31 13.93
N GLU A 126 9.25 11.72 13.68
CA GLU A 126 10.10 12.38 14.69
C GLU A 126 9.50 13.71 15.17
N VAL A 127 8.94 14.52 14.27
CA VAL A 127 8.25 15.77 14.63
C VAL A 127 7.01 15.50 15.48
N LEU A 128 6.23 14.45 15.13
CA LEU A 128 5.05 14.06 15.92
C LEU A 128 5.46 13.50 17.28
N GLN A 129 6.53 12.71 17.36
CA GLN A 129 7.10 12.23 18.63
C GLN A 129 7.47 13.41 19.53
N ALA A 130 8.26 14.34 19.03
CA ALA A 130 8.64 15.54 19.78
C ALA A 130 7.41 16.31 20.29
N SER A 131 6.36 16.40 19.48
CA SER A 131 5.09 17.05 19.86
C SER A 131 4.35 16.32 20.98
N ILE A 132 4.44 14.99 21.07
CA ILE A 132 3.88 14.18 22.15
C ILE A 132 4.62 14.46 23.45
N GLU A 133 5.96 14.45 23.40
CA GLU A 133 6.85 14.67 24.54
C GLU A 133 6.73 16.10 25.09
N GLU A 134 6.71 17.11 24.21
CA GLU A 134 6.47 18.51 24.57
C GLU A 134 5.11 18.73 25.25
N ALA A 135 4.10 17.95 24.87
CA ALA A 135 2.79 17.97 25.51
C ALA A 135 2.78 17.28 26.89
N GLY A 136 3.91 16.70 27.33
CA GLY A 136 4.06 16.01 28.61
C GLY A 136 3.42 14.61 28.65
N ASN A 137 3.14 14.02 27.50
CA ASN A 137 2.69 12.64 27.40
C ASN A 137 3.89 11.68 27.26
N GLN A 138 3.66 10.39 27.54
CA GLN A 138 4.71 9.39 27.57
C GLN A 138 4.65 8.49 26.32
N ILE A 139 5.83 8.25 25.74
CA ILE A 139 6.04 7.15 24.80
C ILE A 139 6.86 6.09 25.52
N ARG A 140 6.34 4.86 25.57
CA ARG A 140 6.99 3.70 26.18
C ARG A 140 7.38 2.72 25.08
N PHE A 141 8.65 2.70 24.76
CA PHE A 141 9.26 1.74 23.85
C PHE A 141 9.44 0.38 24.55
N ARG A 142 9.67 -0.68 23.76
CA ARG A 142 9.82 -2.06 24.23
C ARG A 142 8.65 -2.54 25.08
N HIS A 143 7.44 -2.11 24.71
CA HIS A 143 6.18 -2.50 25.33
C HIS A 143 5.34 -3.24 24.28
N ALA A 144 5.58 -4.56 24.13
CA ALA A 144 4.83 -5.39 23.19
C ALA A 144 3.48 -5.78 23.80
N LEU A 145 2.39 -5.48 23.08
CA LEU A 145 1.04 -5.85 23.52
C LEU A 145 0.90 -7.37 23.64
N VAL A 146 0.45 -7.84 24.79
CA VAL A 146 0.17 -9.27 25.05
C VAL A 146 -1.33 -9.52 25.09
N LYS A 147 -2.09 -8.69 25.81
CA LYS A 147 -3.51 -8.92 26.07
C LYS A 147 -4.19 -7.61 26.45
N LEU A 148 -5.46 -7.48 26.07
CA LEU A 148 -6.34 -6.44 26.63
C LEU A 148 -6.87 -6.88 28.01
N VAL A 149 -6.99 -5.93 28.93
CA VAL A 149 -7.66 -6.13 30.21
C VAL A 149 -9.15 -5.88 29.99
N HIS A 150 -9.95 -6.87 30.28
CA HIS A 150 -11.38 -6.88 30.03
C HIS A 150 -12.13 -7.18 31.34
N ASP A 151 -13.07 -6.33 31.66
CA ASP A 151 -13.89 -6.44 32.89
C ASP A 151 -15.35 -6.09 32.54
N ASP A 152 -16.25 -7.01 32.81
CA ASP A 152 -17.71 -6.89 32.60
C ASP A 152 -18.11 -6.29 31.22
N GLY A 153 -17.53 -6.86 30.14
CA GLY A 153 -17.82 -6.42 28.78
C GLY A 153 -17.09 -5.15 28.33
N LYS A 154 -16.23 -4.57 29.19
CA LYS A 154 -15.49 -3.34 28.92
C LYS A 154 -13.98 -3.56 28.91
N VAL A 155 -13.28 -2.96 27.95
CA VAL A 155 -11.82 -2.90 27.96
C VAL A 155 -11.36 -1.76 28.87
N THR A 156 -10.55 -2.12 29.88
CA THR A 156 -10.08 -1.23 30.95
C THR A 156 -8.57 -1.04 30.96
N GLY A 157 -7.87 -1.52 29.93
CA GLY A 157 -6.43 -1.39 29.80
C GLY A 157 -5.81 -2.50 28.97
N ALA A 158 -4.49 -2.64 29.08
CA ALA A 158 -3.72 -3.65 28.37
C ALA A 158 -2.53 -4.15 29.20
N ILE A 159 -2.08 -5.37 28.88
CA ILE A 159 -0.87 -5.98 29.43
C ILE A 159 0.19 -6.01 28.33
N PHE A 160 1.39 -5.62 28.68
CA PHE A 160 2.55 -5.54 27.79
C PHE A 160 3.66 -6.46 28.30
N ASP A 161 4.38 -7.09 27.40
CA ASP A 161 5.67 -7.72 27.64
C ASP A 161 6.77 -6.66 27.49
N THR A 162 7.65 -6.57 28.50
CA THR A 162 8.72 -5.58 28.59
C THR A 162 10.02 -6.23 29.04
N ASP A 163 11.13 -5.50 28.96
CA ASP A 163 12.44 -5.98 29.46
C ASP A 163 12.40 -6.37 30.95
N ASP A 164 11.48 -5.77 31.73
CA ASP A 164 11.31 -6.01 33.17
C ASP A 164 10.19 -7.03 33.48
N GLY A 165 9.62 -7.68 32.47
CA GLY A 165 8.50 -8.62 32.58
C GLY A 165 7.16 -7.99 32.22
N TYR A 166 6.06 -8.61 32.66
CA TYR A 166 4.72 -8.16 32.28
C TYR A 166 4.28 -6.94 33.08
N VAL A 167 3.84 -5.92 32.34
CA VAL A 167 3.31 -4.66 32.90
C VAL A 167 1.87 -4.46 32.45
N GLN A 168 0.97 -4.23 33.43
CA GLN A 168 -0.41 -3.83 33.14
C GLN A 168 -0.54 -2.31 33.20
N ILE A 169 -1.17 -1.73 32.18
CA ILE A 169 -1.54 -0.30 32.13
C ILE A 169 -3.06 -0.23 32.09
N ASN A 170 -3.65 0.40 33.11
CA ASN A 170 -5.09 0.64 33.15
C ASN A 170 -5.41 1.96 32.45
N ALA A 171 -6.49 1.98 31.66
CA ALA A 171 -6.94 3.13 30.91
C ALA A 171 -8.46 3.17 30.79
N LYS A 172 -9.02 4.36 30.65
CA LYS A 172 -10.47 4.52 30.40
C LYS A 172 -10.84 4.07 28.97
N SER A 173 -9.89 4.20 28.05
CA SER A 173 -10.02 3.83 26.65
C SER A 173 -8.69 3.32 26.13
N THR A 174 -8.71 2.32 25.26
CA THR A 174 -7.55 1.73 24.60
C THR A 174 -7.72 1.84 23.09
N LEU A 175 -6.80 2.53 22.41
CA LEU A 175 -6.74 2.61 20.97
C LEU A 175 -5.69 1.63 20.45
N LEU A 176 -6.11 0.65 19.65
CA LEU A 176 -5.22 -0.20 18.88
C LEU A 176 -4.80 0.53 17.58
N ALA A 177 -3.50 0.70 17.38
CA ALA A 177 -2.89 1.26 16.18
C ALA A 177 -1.68 0.40 15.77
N THR A 178 -1.84 -0.92 15.82
CA THR A 178 -0.78 -1.93 15.80
C THR A 178 -0.46 -2.46 14.42
N GLY A 179 -1.00 -1.84 13.36
CA GLY A 179 -0.81 -2.31 12.00
C GLY A 179 -1.56 -3.60 11.67
N GLY A 180 -1.28 -4.17 10.50
CA GLY A 180 -1.86 -5.42 10.02
C GLY A 180 -1.11 -6.67 10.52
N TYR A 181 -1.06 -7.72 9.66
CA TYR A 181 -0.44 -8.99 10.01
C TYR A 181 0.44 -9.63 8.92
N PRO A 182 1.02 -8.87 7.97
CA PRO A 182 1.80 -9.49 6.88
C PRO A 182 3.10 -10.16 7.35
N ALA A 183 3.61 -9.80 8.53
CA ALA A 183 4.76 -10.44 9.14
C ALA A 183 4.44 -11.74 9.90
N ASN A 184 3.17 -12.21 9.87
CA ASN A 184 2.74 -13.43 10.54
C ASN A 184 2.38 -14.51 9.51
N PRO A 185 3.29 -15.48 9.21
CA PRO A 185 3.03 -16.49 8.18
C PRO A 185 1.80 -17.36 8.45
N ALA A 186 1.49 -17.65 9.72
CA ALA A 186 0.34 -18.45 10.09
C ALA A 186 -0.98 -17.71 9.79
N MET A 187 -1.05 -16.42 10.15
CA MET A 187 -2.23 -15.59 9.83
C MET A 187 -2.36 -15.36 8.32
N MET A 188 -1.25 -15.12 7.61
CA MET A 188 -1.26 -14.95 6.16
C MET A 188 -1.79 -16.20 5.44
N ARG A 189 -1.34 -17.41 5.84
CA ARG A 189 -1.87 -18.67 5.27
C ARG A 189 -3.35 -18.87 5.55
N ALA A 190 -3.81 -18.49 6.74
CA ALA A 190 -5.20 -18.66 7.14
C ALA A 190 -6.15 -17.63 6.53
N LEU A 191 -5.70 -16.39 6.40
CA LEU A 191 -6.57 -15.25 6.11
C LEU A 191 -6.33 -14.62 4.72
N GLN A 192 -5.15 -14.87 4.10
CA GLN A 192 -4.74 -14.25 2.83
C GLN A 192 -4.27 -15.29 1.77
N PRO A 193 -4.92 -16.44 1.61
CA PRO A 193 -4.43 -17.48 0.69
C PRO A 193 -4.37 -16.98 -0.77
N SER A 194 -5.32 -16.15 -1.20
CA SER A 194 -5.35 -15.59 -2.56
C SER A 194 -4.18 -14.62 -2.80
N ALA A 195 -3.82 -13.83 -1.81
CA ALA A 195 -2.67 -12.94 -1.88
C ALA A 195 -1.35 -13.73 -1.96
N LEU A 196 -1.21 -14.76 -1.12
CA LEU A 196 -0.03 -15.63 -1.15
C LEU A 196 0.13 -16.35 -2.49
N ALA A 197 -0.95 -16.66 -3.19
CA ALA A 197 -0.90 -17.32 -4.49
C ALA A 197 -0.26 -16.46 -5.60
N CYS A 198 -0.07 -15.16 -5.38
CA CYS A 198 0.54 -14.24 -6.35
C CYS A 198 1.67 -13.38 -5.78
N CYS A 199 1.92 -13.39 -4.46
CA CYS A 199 2.96 -12.56 -3.87
C CYS A 199 4.32 -13.25 -3.88
N THR A 200 5.33 -12.49 -4.29
CA THR A 200 6.74 -12.92 -4.28
C THR A 200 7.59 -12.16 -3.29
N ALA A 201 7.15 -10.98 -2.84
CA ALA A 201 7.90 -10.13 -1.92
C ALA A 201 6.99 -9.47 -0.88
N SER A 202 7.58 -9.01 0.23
CA SER A 202 6.91 -8.22 1.25
C SER A 202 7.75 -6.99 1.60
N SER A 203 7.09 -5.86 1.84
CA SER A 203 7.76 -4.62 2.16
C SER A 203 7.12 -3.92 3.36
N TYR A 204 7.79 -2.91 3.88
CA TYR A 204 7.39 -1.96 4.93
C TYR A 204 6.80 -2.53 6.22
N ALA A 205 5.94 -3.52 6.15
CA ALA A 205 5.16 -4.04 7.27
C ALA A 205 5.78 -5.29 7.91
N ILE A 206 7.09 -5.45 7.85
CA ILE A 206 7.82 -6.62 8.40
C ILE A 206 7.64 -6.81 9.91
N ASN A 207 7.20 -5.78 10.63
CA ASN A 207 6.94 -5.82 12.06
C ASN A 207 5.45 -5.99 12.41
N ASP A 208 4.57 -6.02 11.41
CA ASP A 208 3.12 -6.15 11.59
C ASP A 208 2.75 -7.63 11.78
N ASP A 209 2.72 -8.07 13.04
CA ASP A 209 2.56 -9.47 13.44
C ASP A 209 1.12 -9.89 13.76
N GLY A 210 0.18 -8.93 13.67
CA GLY A 210 -1.25 -9.15 13.91
C GLY A 210 -1.64 -9.31 15.38
N TYR A 211 -0.76 -8.99 16.31
CA TYR A 211 -1.07 -9.17 17.75
C TYR A 211 -2.23 -8.29 18.21
N GLY A 212 -2.32 -7.02 17.72
CA GLY A 212 -3.43 -6.15 18.07
C GLY A 212 -4.77 -6.67 17.53
N LEU A 213 -4.77 -7.23 16.31
CA LEU A 213 -5.97 -7.87 15.75
C LEU A 213 -6.42 -9.06 16.64
N LYS A 214 -5.48 -9.95 16.99
CA LYS A 214 -5.78 -11.07 17.89
C LYS A 214 -6.28 -10.60 19.25
N ALA A 215 -5.63 -9.61 19.85
CA ALA A 215 -6.02 -9.08 21.16
C ALA A 215 -7.43 -8.46 21.13
N GLY A 216 -7.77 -7.73 20.06
CA GLY A 216 -9.12 -7.20 19.86
C GLY A 216 -10.17 -8.30 19.69
N MET A 217 -9.87 -9.35 18.91
CA MET A 217 -10.76 -10.51 18.75
C MET A 217 -10.94 -11.29 20.05
N TRP A 218 -9.90 -11.48 20.85
CA TRP A 218 -10.00 -12.10 22.19
C TRP A 218 -10.84 -11.29 23.18
N ALA A 219 -10.92 -9.98 22.98
CA ALA A 219 -11.80 -9.10 23.73
C ALA A 219 -13.25 -9.07 23.20
N GLY A 220 -13.57 -9.91 22.21
CA GLY A 220 -14.92 -10.01 21.61
C GLY A 220 -15.10 -9.25 20.31
N GLY A 221 -14.08 -8.55 19.81
CA GLY A 221 -14.14 -7.82 18.55
C GLY A 221 -14.32 -8.73 17.34
N ALA A 222 -15.19 -8.34 16.42
CA ALA A 222 -15.32 -9.00 15.13
C ALA A 222 -14.29 -8.48 14.11
N LYS A 223 -13.73 -9.38 13.30
CA LYS A 223 -12.88 -9.05 12.16
C LYS A 223 -13.75 -8.91 10.90
N ASP A 224 -13.30 -8.10 9.94
CA ASP A 224 -13.89 -8.12 8.58
C ASP A 224 -13.89 -9.52 8.00
N PRO A 225 -14.98 -9.96 7.36
CA PRO A 225 -15.10 -11.33 6.85
C PRO A 225 -14.17 -11.61 5.68
N ASP A 226 -13.94 -10.62 4.82
CA ASP A 226 -13.12 -10.77 3.63
C ASP A 226 -11.68 -10.30 3.89
N ALA A 227 -10.75 -10.91 3.18
CA ALA A 227 -9.38 -10.43 3.07
C ALA A 227 -9.34 -9.07 2.37
N ALA A 228 -8.40 -8.21 2.74
CA ALA A 228 -8.12 -6.94 2.06
C ALA A 228 -6.60 -6.68 2.03
N PRO A 229 -5.87 -7.38 1.16
CA PRO A 229 -4.43 -7.19 1.05
C PRO A 229 -4.12 -5.92 0.25
N MET A 230 -3.08 -5.19 0.67
CA MET A 230 -2.46 -4.16 -0.15
C MET A 230 -1.29 -4.78 -0.90
N ILE A 231 -1.47 -5.03 -2.19
CA ILE A 231 -0.48 -5.68 -3.04
C ILE A 231 -0.12 -4.75 -4.18
N PHE A 232 1.16 -4.64 -4.50
CA PHE A 232 1.67 -3.99 -5.69
C PHE A 232 2.32 -5.00 -6.64
N ASP A 233 2.28 -4.76 -7.92
CA ASP A 233 2.85 -5.61 -8.98
C ASP A 233 4.37 -5.41 -9.17
N ARG A 234 5.14 -5.37 -8.08
CA ARG A 234 6.54 -4.92 -8.04
C ARG A 234 7.51 -5.89 -7.37
N GLY A 235 7.05 -7.07 -7.00
CA GLY A 235 7.87 -8.09 -6.37
C GLY A 235 8.74 -8.81 -7.40
N ALA A 236 9.92 -8.26 -7.71
CA ALA A 236 10.82 -8.84 -8.70
C ALA A 236 11.52 -10.09 -8.17
N VAL A 237 11.59 -11.12 -9.02
CA VAL A 237 12.21 -12.43 -8.70
C VAL A 237 13.05 -12.95 -9.86
N ALA A 238 14.00 -13.81 -9.54
CA ALA A 238 14.80 -14.50 -10.54
C ALA A 238 13.96 -15.47 -11.39
N PRO A 239 14.40 -15.80 -12.61
CA PRO A 239 13.78 -16.85 -13.41
C PRO A 239 13.61 -18.16 -12.63
N GLY A 240 12.47 -18.82 -12.76
CA GLY A 240 12.18 -20.09 -12.08
C GLY A 240 11.58 -19.98 -10.67
N VAL A 241 11.51 -18.78 -10.09
CA VAL A 241 10.94 -18.58 -8.76
C VAL A 241 9.42 -18.42 -8.85
N ASP A 242 8.68 -19.14 -8.00
CA ASP A 242 7.22 -19.08 -7.89
C ASP A 242 6.77 -18.14 -6.76
N ALA A 243 5.51 -17.71 -6.82
CA ALA A 243 4.87 -16.98 -5.74
C ALA A 243 4.60 -17.87 -4.52
N GLY A 244 4.34 -17.23 -3.39
CA GLY A 244 4.04 -17.91 -2.13
C GLY A 244 5.24 -18.04 -1.22
N TYR A 245 4.98 -18.57 -0.02
CA TYR A 245 6.03 -18.76 0.97
C TYR A 245 6.98 -19.92 0.63
N VAL A 246 8.27 -19.68 0.83
CA VAL A 246 9.31 -20.71 0.95
C VAL A 246 9.62 -20.95 2.42
N GLY A 247 9.96 -22.19 2.78
CA GLY A 247 10.17 -22.59 4.18
C GLY A 247 8.89 -22.90 4.94
N GLU A 248 9.04 -23.22 6.23
CA GLU A 248 7.96 -23.69 7.10
C GLU A 248 7.86 -22.89 8.40
N GLY A 249 6.68 -22.95 9.03
CA GLY A 249 6.41 -22.32 10.33
C GLY A 249 6.64 -20.82 10.28
N ASP A 250 7.23 -20.31 11.36
CA ASP A 250 7.53 -18.88 11.53
C ASP A 250 8.73 -18.40 10.69
N LYS A 251 9.47 -19.33 10.09
CA LYS A 251 10.60 -19.02 9.17
C LYS A 251 10.18 -18.92 7.72
N ALA A 252 8.91 -19.16 7.42
CA ALA A 252 8.40 -19.00 6.08
C ALA A 252 8.46 -17.55 5.65
N ALA A 253 8.96 -17.30 4.44
CA ALA A 253 9.10 -15.97 3.88
C ALA A 253 8.76 -15.99 2.38
N LEU A 254 8.38 -14.85 1.84
CA LEU A 254 8.26 -14.66 0.40
C LEU A 254 9.67 -14.68 -0.24
N PRO A 255 9.83 -15.26 -1.44
CA PRO A 255 11.16 -15.57 -2.00
C PRO A 255 11.93 -14.36 -2.54
N GLY A 256 11.23 -13.26 -2.86
CA GLY A 256 11.83 -12.10 -3.51
C GLY A 256 12.62 -11.22 -2.56
N THR A 257 13.75 -10.72 -3.03
CA THR A 257 14.63 -9.78 -2.31
C THR A 257 14.40 -8.32 -2.73
N ILE A 258 13.76 -8.09 -3.89
CA ILE A 258 13.37 -6.76 -4.37
C ILE A 258 11.85 -6.67 -4.31
N PHE A 259 11.36 -5.88 -3.37
CA PHE A 259 9.93 -5.71 -3.14
C PHE A 259 9.31 -4.50 -3.87
N GLN A 260 10.13 -3.59 -4.38
CA GLN A 260 9.70 -2.36 -5.05
C GLN A 260 10.48 -2.12 -6.35
N GLU A 261 10.43 -3.06 -7.30
CA GLU A 261 10.91 -2.81 -8.65
C GLU A 261 9.83 -2.08 -9.45
N ASN A 262 9.88 -0.75 -9.41
CA ASN A 262 8.78 0.11 -9.87
C ASN A 262 8.46 0.00 -11.37
N ILE A 263 9.38 -0.51 -12.19
CA ILE A 263 9.11 -0.78 -13.60
C ILE A 263 7.99 -1.83 -13.78
N GLY A 264 7.80 -2.72 -12.80
CA GLY A 264 6.77 -3.75 -12.82
C GLY A 264 5.35 -3.21 -13.01
N SER A 265 5.08 -2.01 -12.49
CA SER A 265 3.77 -1.35 -12.62
C SER A 265 3.56 -0.63 -13.96
N GLN A 266 4.54 -0.69 -14.89
CA GLN A 266 4.34 -0.12 -16.21
C GLN A 266 3.60 -1.12 -17.12
N PRO A 267 2.72 -0.65 -18.03
CA PRO A 267 1.89 -1.51 -18.85
C PRO A 267 2.63 -2.11 -20.05
N PHE A 268 3.88 -2.51 -19.90
CA PHE A 268 4.61 -3.29 -20.90
C PHE A 268 3.99 -4.67 -21.09
N MET A 269 4.35 -5.37 -22.16
CA MET A 269 3.88 -6.73 -22.41
C MET A 269 4.23 -7.65 -21.20
N LYS A 270 3.23 -8.38 -20.73
CA LYS A 270 3.38 -9.35 -19.63
C LYS A 270 2.91 -10.74 -20.10
N VAL A 271 3.76 -11.73 -19.88
CA VAL A 271 3.48 -13.11 -20.27
C VAL A 271 3.61 -14.06 -19.08
N ASN A 272 2.89 -15.17 -19.10
CA ASN A 272 2.99 -16.24 -18.13
C ASN A 272 4.16 -17.19 -18.46
N ARG A 273 4.36 -18.26 -17.68
CA ARG A 273 5.42 -19.26 -17.91
C ARG A 273 5.29 -20.03 -19.23
N ASN A 274 4.12 -20.01 -19.87
CA ASN A 274 3.90 -20.60 -21.17
C ASN A 274 4.24 -19.65 -22.32
N GLY A 275 4.76 -18.46 -22.04
CA GLY A 275 5.15 -17.46 -23.03
C GLY A 275 3.99 -16.67 -23.63
N VAL A 276 2.79 -16.72 -23.06
CA VAL A 276 1.59 -16.06 -23.59
C VAL A 276 1.05 -14.98 -22.66
N ARG A 277 0.51 -13.90 -23.23
CA ARG A 277 -0.24 -12.88 -22.50
C ARG A 277 -1.48 -13.50 -21.87
N PHE A 278 -1.91 -12.99 -20.72
CA PHE A 278 -3.04 -13.53 -19.96
C PHE A 278 -4.04 -12.47 -19.47
N ALA A 279 -3.71 -11.19 -19.65
CA ALA A 279 -4.52 -10.08 -19.16
C ALA A 279 -4.23 -8.78 -19.93
N ASN A 280 -5.08 -7.77 -19.73
CA ASN A 280 -4.77 -6.39 -20.06
C ASN A 280 -3.78 -5.84 -19.03
N GLU A 281 -2.59 -5.43 -19.47
CA GLU A 281 -1.54 -4.92 -18.60
C GLU A 281 -1.83 -3.50 -18.06
N SER A 282 -2.89 -2.86 -18.52
CA SER A 282 -3.38 -1.56 -18.02
C SER A 282 -4.35 -1.70 -16.86
N THR A 283 -4.73 -2.93 -16.47
CA THR A 283 -5.59 -3.16 -15.30
C THR A 283 -4.91 -2.67 -14.02
N PRO A 284 -5.68 -2.28 -12.98
CA PRO A 284 -5.11 -2.00 -11.66
C PRO A 284 -4.17 -3.12 -11.21
N TYR A 285 -3.05 -2.77 -10.60
CA TYR A 285 -1.99 -3.75 -10.36
C TYR A 285 -2.35 -4.85 -9.35
N ASP A 286 -3.23 -4.60 -8.41
CA ASP A 286 -3.77 -5.65 -7.54
C ASP A 286 -4.63 -6.65 -8.32
N PHE A 287 -5.43 -6.18 -9.29
CA PHE A 287 -6.19 -7.04 -10.19
C PHE A 287 -5.27 -7.89 -11.07
N LEU A 288 -4.18 -7.29 -11.58
CA LEU A 288 -3.17 -8.03 -12.32
C LEU A 288 -2.54 -9.15 -11.48
N CYS A 289 -2.20 -8.86 -10.21
CA CYS A 289 -1.66 -9.85 -9.29
C CYS A 289 -2.64 -11.02 -9.09
N PHE A 290 -3.94 -10.75 -8.88
CA PHE A 290 -4.95 -11.81 -8.74
C PHE A 290 -5.20 -12.60 -10.03
N GLN A 291 -5.04 -11.97 -11.20
CA GLN A 291 -5.09 -12.70 -12.48
C GLN A 291 -3.86 -13.61 -12.63
N ALA A 292 -2.68 -13.13 -12.18
CA ALA A 292 -1.46 -13.92 -12.15
C ALA A 292 -1.52 -15.11 -11.18
N ALA A 293 -2.27 -15.01 -10.08
CA ALA A 293 -2.51 -16.13 -9.16
C ALA A 293 -3.12 -17.36 -9.85
N GLN A 294 -3.76 -17.18 -11.01
CA GLN A 294 -4.35 -18.25 -11.82
C GLN A 294 -3.40 -18.73 -12.92
N GLN A 295 -2.19 -18.18 -13.01
CA GLN A 295 -1.17 -18.57 -13.97
C GLN A 295 -0.15 -19.53 -13.34
N PRO A 296 0.60 -20.31 -14.12
CA PRO A 296 1.62 -21.19 -13.60
C PRO A 296 2.65 -20.44 -12.72
N GLY A 297 2.79 -20.88 -11.48
CA GLY A 297 3.69 -20.29 -10.49
C GLY A 297 3.21 -18.98 -9.85
N GLY A 298 2.02 -18.46 -10.21
CA GLY A 298 1.49 -17.22 -9.66
C GLY A 298 2.30 -15.96 -10.02
N VAL A 299 3.08 -16.01 -11.09
CA VAL A 299 4.03 -14.96 -11.53
C VAL A 299 3.85 -14.65 -13.01
N TRP A 300 4.39 -13.52 -13.43
CA TRP A 300 4.46 -13.10 -14.84
C TRP A 300 5.85 -12.57 -15.19
N CYS A 301 6.20 -12.64 -16.45
CA CYS A 301 7.38 -11.98 -16.99
C CYS A 301 6.98 -10.70 -17.74
N GLN A 302 7.50 -9.56 -17.32
CA GLN A 302 7.37 -8.30 -18.05
C GLN A 302 8.54 -8.12 -18.99
N VAL A 303 8.27 -7.71 -20.24
CA VAL A 303 9.28 -7.54 -21.29
C VAL A 303 9.12 -6.17 -21.93
N PHE A 304 10.27 -5.48 -22.14
CA PHE A 304 10.36 -4.19 -22.80
C PHE A 304 11.69 -4.05 -23.57
N ASP A 305 11.82 -3.02 -24.38
CA ASP A 305 12.99 -2.82 -25.23
C ASP A 305 13.72 -1.50 -24.97
N GLY A 306 14.69 -1.16 -25.78
CA GLY A 306 15.51 0.04 -25.68
C GLY A 306 14.75 1.37 -25.72
N ASN A 307 13.49 1.37 -26.21
CA ASN A 307 12.62 2.55 -26.25
C ASN A 307 11.81 2.75 -24.95
N ALA A 308 12.02 1.94 -23.94
CA ALA A 308 11.20 1.92 -22.72
C ALA A 308 11.05 3.29 -22.06
N SER A 309 12.07 4.14 -22.05
CA SER A 309 11.98 5.49 -21.46
C SER A 309 10.95 6.36 -22.17
N GLU A 310 10.90 6.31 -23.51
CA GLU A 310 9.93 7.04 -24.32
C GLU A 310 8.51 6.48 -24.16
N ASP A 311 8.41 5.14 -24.13
CA ASP A 311 7.15 4.44 -23.92
C ASP A 311 6.54 4.79 -22.58
N ILE A 312 7.31 4.78 -21.49
CA ILE A 312 6.86 5.15 -20.14
C ILE A 312 6.28 6.57 -20.13
N LEU A 313 6.94 7.54 -20.78
CA LEU A 313 6.43 8.90 -20.87
C LEU A 313 5.07 8.97 -21.59
N ARG A 314 4.89 8.16 -22.62
CA ARG A 314 3.66 8.07 -23.42
C ARG A 314 2.51 7.35 -22.69
N PHE A 315 2.81 6.37 -21.83
CA PHE A 315 1.81 5.52 -21.18
C PHE A 315 0.86 6.27 -20.26
N SER A 316 1.24 7.44 -19.77
CA SER A 316 0.42 8.23 -18.85
C SER A 316 -0.10 7.40 -17.69
N THR A 317 0.79 6.61 -17.04
CA THR A 317 0.42 5.79 -15.90
C THR A 317 -0.01 6.65 -14.71
N ILE A 318 -0.84 6.05 -13.88
CA ILE A 318 -1.54 6.71 -12.77
C ILE A 318 -1.16 6.06 -11.45
N GLY A 319 -1.60 6.67 -10.38
CA GLY A 319 -1.32 6.15 -9.05
C GLY A 319 0.18 6.16 -8.74
N CYS A 320 0.60 5.24 -7.89
CA CYS A 320 2.03 5.08 -7.57
C CYS A 320 2.88 4.64 -8.76
N ALA A 321 2.28 4.11 -9.82
CA ALA A 321 2.98 3.74 -11.06
C ALA A 321 3.54 4.95 -11.81
N ALA A 322 2.98 6.15 -11.60
CA ALA A 322 3.47 7.40 -12.20
C ALA A 322 4.89 7.79 -11.75
N PHE A 323 5.45 7.17 -10.71
CA PHE A 323 6.82 7.41 -10.27
C PHE A 323 7.84 7.17 -11.39
N ALA A 324 7.67 6.10 -12.18
CA ALA A 324 8.55 5.85 -13.32
C ALA A 324 8.48 6.98 -14.37
N ASN A 325 7.26 7.50 -14.66
CA ASN A 325 7.09 8.63 -15.57
C ASN A 325 7.81 9.90 -15.08
N GLN A 326 7.76 10.17 -13.77
CA GLN A 326 8.46 11.30 -13.16
C GLN A 326 9.99 11.15 -13.35
N MET A 327 10.54 9.97 -13.09
CA MET A 327 11.97 9.72 -13.25
C MET A 327 12.43 9.84 -14.70
N MET A 328 11.66 9.30 -15.65
CA MET A 328 11.96 9.44 -17.09
C MET A 328 11.86 10.92 -17.53
N ALA A 329 10.86 11.66 -17.05
CA ALA A 329 10.71 13.09 -17.33
C ALA A 329 11.86 13.94 -16.79
N LEU A 330 12.53 13.49 -15.72
CA LEU A 330 13.75 14.08 -15.18
C LEU A 330 15.01 13.64 -15.95
N GLY A 331 14.87 12.79 -16.98
CA GLY A 331 15.96 12.33 -17.82
C GLY A 331 16.73 11.13 -17.27
N MET A 332 16.17 10.39 -16.28
CA MET A 332 16.78 9.15 -15.79
C MET A 332 16.64 8.04 -16.85
N PRO A 333 17.73 7.40 -17.28
CA PRO A 333 17.64 6.27 -18.20
C PRO A 333 16.97 5.06 -17.52
N VAL A 334 16.25 4.23 -18.30
CA VAL A 334 15.59 3.03 -17.75
C VAL A 334 16.58 2.06 -17.10
N GLU A 335 17.80 1.94 -17.61
CA GLU A 335 18.84 1.08 -17.00
C GLU A 335 19.26 1.57 -15.61
N GLU A 336 19.39 2.88 -15.43
CA GLU A 336 19.69 3.43 -14.09
C GLU A 336 18.50 3.25 -13.16
N PHE A 337 17.27 3.38 -13.66
CA PHE A 337 16.05 3.13 -12.91
C PHE A 337 15.95 1.67 -12.43
N CYS A 338 16.36 0.71 -13.27
CA CYS A 338 16.32 -0.73 -12.97
C CYS A 338 17.68 -1.29 -12.50
N LYS A 339 18.65 -0.45 -12.14
CA LYS A 339 20.03 -0.88 -11.85
C LYS A 339 20.14 -1.93 -10.74
N ALA A 340 19.26 -1.88 -9.75
CA ALA A 340 19.27 -2.83 -8.64
C ALA A 340 18.92 -4.25 -9.13
N ALA A 341 17.85 -4.39 -9.91
CA ALA A 341 17.41 -5.67 -10.46
C ALA A 341 18.40 -6.22 -11.51
N LEU A 342 18.96 -5.35 -12.35
CA LEU A 342 20.00 -5.71 -13.32
C LEU A 342 21.29 -6.16 -12.61
N GLY A 343 21.76 -5.40 -11.62
CA GLY A 343 22.98 -5.69 -10.88
C GLY A 343 22.91 -6.99 -10.06
N GLN A 344 21.73 -7.40 -9.62
CA GLN A 344 21.49 -8.67 -8.93
C GLN A 344 21.21 -9.85 -9.88
N GLY A 345 21.15 -9.62 -11.20
CA GLY A 345 20.81 -10.66 -12.18
C GLY A 345 19.35 -11.15 -12.10
N ILE A 346 18.48 -10.39 -11.44
CA ILE A 346 17.02 -10.64 -11.36
C ILE A 346 16.36 -10.22 -12.66
N MET A 347 16.65 -9.00 -13.14
CA MET A 347 16.27 -8.55 -14.47
C MET A 347 17.33 -9.01 -15.48
N GLN A 348 16.90 -9.54 -16.62
CA GLN A 348 17.73 -10.00 -17.71
C GLN A 348 17.81 -8.93 -18.81
N LYS A 349 18.98 -8.85 -19.47
CA LYS A 349 19.23 -8.00 -20.63
C LYS A 349 19.87 -8.82 -21.75
N ALA A 350 19.44 -8.59 -23.00
CA ALA A 350 19.95 -9.29 -24.18
C ALA A 350 19.89 -8.41 -25.44
N GLU A 351 20.66 -8.76 -26.46
CA GLU A 351 20.65 -8.07 -27.74
C GLU A 351 19.63 -8.67 -28.73
N THR A 352 19.13 -9.89 -28.47
CA THR A 352 18.09 -10.54 -29.26
C THR A 352 16.99 -11.08 -28.35
N LEU A 353 15.78 -11.25 -28.91
CA LEU A 353 14.63 -11.82 -28.20
C LEU A 353 14.82 -13.30 -27.89
N GLU A 354 15.51 -14.03 -28.76
CA GLU A 354 15.85 -15.44 -28.54
C GLU A 354 16.80 -15.61 -27.35
N GLU A 355 17.84 -14.77 -27.26
CA GLU A 355 18.77 -14.74 -26.13
C GLU A 355 18.04 -14.34 -24.83
N LEU A 356 17.15 -13.34 -24.91
CA LEU A 356 16.35 -12.92 -23.77
C LEU A 356 15.46 -14.06 -23.28
N ALA A 357 14.79 -14.77 -24.18
CA ALA A 357 13.94 -15.90 -23.85
C ALA A 357 14.71 -17.00 -23.10
N ASP A 358 15.94 -17.32 -23.56
CA ASP A 358 16.82 -18.29 -22.88
C ASP A 358 17.19 -17.83 -21.45
N LYS A 359 17.57 -16.57 -21.31
CA LYS A 359 17.93 -15.98 -20.00
C LYS A 359 16.73 -15.94 -19.02
N LEU A 360 15.52 -15.79 -19.55
CA LEU A 360 14.27 -15.80 -18.77
C LEU A 360 13.77 -17.20 -18.43
N GLY A 361 14.43 -18.24 -19.00
CA GLY A 361 14.10 -19.64 -18.74
C GLY A 361 12.93 -20.16 -19.58
N PHE A 362 12.62 -19.52 -20.71
CA PHE A 362 11.66 -20.08 -21.68
C PHE A 362 12.34 -21.17 -22.51
N GLU A 363 11.75 -22.34 -22.55
CA GLU A 363 12.26 -23.50 -23.28
C GLU A 363 11.19 -24.11 -24.19
N GLY A 364 11.61 -24.84 -25.22
CA GLY A 364 10.77 -25.67 -26.07
C GLY A 364 9.55 -24.91 -26.64
N GLU A 365 8.35 -25.36 -26.27
CA GLU A 365 7.09 -24.77 -26.73
C GLU A 365 6.84 -23.37 -26.15
N ALA A 366 7.18 -23.17 -24.86
CA ALA A 366 7.03 -21.87 -24.22
C ALA A 366 7.91 -20.78 -24.86
N LYS A 367 9.13 -21.13 -25.27
CA LYS A 367 10.00 -20.19 -26.02
C LYS A 367 9.41 -19.81 -27.37
N ARG A 368 8.88 -20.80 -28.11
CA ARG A 368 8.21 -20.50 -29.39
C ARG A 368 6.99 -19.63 -29.18
N ALA A 369 6.15 -19.97 -28.20
CA ALA A 369 4.94 -19.18 -27.89
C ALA A 369 5.30 -17.74 -27.46
N PHE A 370 6.39 -17.56 -26.72
CA PHE A 370 6.88 -16.23 -26.37
C PHE A 370 7.27 -15.40 -27.59
N LEU A 371 8.04 -15.99 -28.52
CA LEU A 371 8.44 -15.26 -29.75
C LEU A 371 7.24 -14.96 -30.65
N ASP A 372 6.33 -15.90 -30.82
CA ASP A 372 5.07 -15.71 -31.57
C ASP A 372 4.20 -14.61 -30.89
N GLN A 373 4.18 -14.57 -29.54
CA GLN A 373 3.45 -13.55 -28.80
C GLN A 373 4.06 -12.16 -29.01
N VAL A 374 5.39 -12.03 -29.06
CA VAL A 374 6.08 -10.76 -29.36
C VAL A 374 5.72 -10.28 -30.77
N GLU A 375 5.74 -11.16 -31.79
CA GLU A 375 5.35 -10.79 -33.16
C GLU A 375 3.89 -10.30 -33.19
N ARG A 376 2.98 -11.01 -32.53
CA ARG A 376 1.56 -10.64 -32.42
C ARG A 376 1.40 -9.29 -31.72
N TYR A 377 2.11 -9.05 -30.62
CA TYR A 377 2.05 -7.80 -29.87
C TYR A 377 2.58 -6.61 -30.67
N ASN A 378 3.66 -6.82 -31.44
CA ASN A 378 4.19 -5.85 -32.38
C ASN A 378 3.17 -5.49 -33.49
N ALA A 379 2.45 -6.48 -34.01
CA ALA A 379 1.39 -6.25 -35.01
C ALA A 379 0.21 -5.45 -34.41
N GLN A 380 -0.15 -5.69 -33.16
CA GLN A 380 -1.18 -4.92 -32.45
C GLN A 380 -0.71 -3.46 -32.20
N PHE A 381 0.57 -3.25 -31.89
CA PHE A 381 1.15 -1.91 -31.79
C PHE A 381 1.06 -1.17 -33.12
N ASP A 382 1.42 -1.81 -34.25
CA ASP A 382 1.32 -1.19 -35.58
C ASP A 382 -0.13 -0.85 -35.93
N ALA A 383 -1.07 -1.72 -35.58
CA ALA A 383 -2.51 -1.52 -35.78
C ALA A 383 -3.13 -0.51 -34.81
N GLN A 384 -2.39 -0.09 -33.76
CA GLN A 384 -2.89 0.72 -32.65
C GLN A 384 -4.17 0.11 -32.02
N LYS A 385 -4.22 -1.21 -31.94
CA LYS A 385 -5.38 -1.95 -31.45
C LYS A 385 -4.98 -3.29 -30.83
N ASP A 386 -5.36 -3.49 -29.58
CA ASP A 386 -5.24 -4.79 -28.90
C ASP A 386 -6.54 -5.59 -29.06
N ASP A 387 -6.53 -6.57 -29.95
CA ASP A 387 -7.68 -7.47 -30.19
C ASP A 387 -7.76 -8.61 -29.16
N ASP A 388 -6.75 -8.78 -28.29
CA ASP A 388 -6.72 -9.86 -27.30
C ASP A 388 -7.38 -9.47 -25.97
N PHE A 389 -6.99 -8.30 -25.43
CA PHE A 389 -7.41 -7.88 -24.10
C PHE A 389 -7.92 -6.42 -24.03
N GLY A 390 -7.94 -5.72 -25.19
CA GLY A 390 -8.50 -4.36 -25.26
C GLY A 390 -7.64 -3.30 -24.57
N LYS A 391 -6.33 -3.50 -24.48
CA LYS A 391 -5.40 -2.52 -23.95
C LYS A 391 -5.44 -1.25 -24.79
N GLU A 392 -5.39 -0.10 -24.15
CA GLU A 392 -5.47 1.21 -24.80
C GLU A 392 -4.30 1.41 -25.78
N ALA A 393 -4.60 1.96 -26.96
CA ALA A 393 -3.61 2.14 -28.03
C ALA A 393 -2.36 2.91 -27.58
N TYR A 394 -2.54 3.97 -26.79
CA TYR A 394 -1.42 4.78 -26.29
C TYR A 394 -0.54 4.04 -25.25
N ARG A 395 -0.98 2.89 -24.73
CA ARG A 395 -0.24 2.01 -23.80
C ARG A 395 0.34 0.76 -24.47
N LEU A 396 0.11 0.56 -25.77
CA LEU A 396 0.84 -0.45 -26.51
C LEU A 396 2.28 0.02 -26.73
N SER A 397 3.22 -0.92 -26.73
CA SER A 397 4.65 -0.69 -27.03
C SER A 397 5.14 -1.73 -28.02
N ALA A 398 6.20 -1.41 -28.76
CA ALA A 398 6.86 -2.39 -29.61
C ALA A 398 8.01 -3.09 -28.86
N LEU A 399 8.41 -4.26 -29.36
CA LEU A 399 9.58 -5.01 -28.90
C LEU A 399 10.49 -5.24 -30.12
N ARG A 400 11.28 -4.21 -30.53
CA ARG A 400 12.06 -4.22 -31.78
C ARG A 400 13.44 -3.61 -31.66
N THR A 401 13.64 -2.78 -30.64
CA THR A 401 14.87 -1.98 -30.47
C THR A 401 15.74 -2.55 -29.36
N PRO A 402 16.87 -3.22 -29.69
CA PRO A 402 17.78 -3.69 -28.66
C PRO A 402 18.37 -2.52 -27.84
N PRO A 403 18.80 -2.76 -26.61
CA PRO A 403 18.71 -4.03 -25.90
C PRO A 403 17.29 -4.34 -25.41
N PHE A 404 17.00 -5.65 -25.28
CA PHE A 404 15.76 -6.14 -24.72
C PHE A 404 15.93 -6.48 -23.24
N TYR A 405 14.88 -6.25 -22.46
CA TYR A 405 14.86 -6.47 -21.03
C TYR A 405 13.69 -7.36 -20.64
N GLY A 406 13.89 -8.19 -19.64
CA GLY A 406 12.83 -9.01 -19.08
C GLY A 406 13.04 -9.28 -17.60
N CYS A 407 11.96 -9.30 -16.83
CA CYS A 407 11.99 -9.58 -15.41
C CYS A 407 10.74 -10.33 -14.99
N TRP A 408 10.90 -11.35 -14.14
CA TRP A 408 9.79 -12.03 -13.50
C TRP A 408 9.30 -11.24 -12.29
N PHE A 409 7.99 -11.16 -12.14
CA PHE A 409 7.33 -10.44 -11.08
C PHE A 409 6.22 -11.27 -10.44
N GLY A 410 5.96 -11.00 -9.20
CA GLY A 410 4.73 -11.30 -8.52
C GLY A 410 4.29 -10.08 -7.70
N GLY A 411 3.26 -10.26 -6.90
CA GLY A 411 2.79 -9.23 -5.99
C GLY A 411 3.82 -8.91 -4.90
N SER A 412 3.93 -7.64 -4.54
CA SER A 412 4.64 -7.18 -3.36
C SER A 412 3.63 -6.80 -2.29
N MET A 413 3.59 -7.58 -1.19
CA MET A 413 2.69 -7.34 -0.07
C MET A 413 3.18 -6.17 0.77
N LEU A 414 2.38 -5.13 0.90
CA LEU A 414 2.68 -4.00 1.78
C LEU A 414 2.11 -4.20 3.17
N THR A 415 0.81 -4.43 3.27
CA THR A 415 0.10 -4.63 4.53
C THR A 415 -1.22 -5.37 4.29
N THR A 416 -1.92 -5.69 5.36
CA THR A 416 -3.31 -6.19 5.35
C THR A 416 -4.23 -5.15 5.96
N LEU A 417 -5.40 -4.95 5.36
CA LEU A 417 -6.33 -3.87 5.67
C LEU A 417 -7.69 -4.39 6.21
N ASP A 418 -7.83 -5.69 6.37
CA ASP A 418 -8.98 -6.40 6.91
C ASP A 418 -8.82 -6.60 8.43
N GLY A 419 -9.10 -5.56 9.16
CA GLY A 419 -8.91 -5.50 10.60
C GLY A 419 -10.19 -5.74 11.41
N LEU A 420 -10.20 -5.22 12.64
CA LEU A 420 -11.36 -5.21 13.52
C LEU A 420 -12.46 -4.34 12.91
N ARG A 421 -13.70 -4.83 12.93
CA ARG A 421 -14.85 -4.05 12.50
C ARG A 421 -15.02 -2.84 13.41
N ILE A 422 -15.24 -1.68 12.81
CA ILE A 422 -15.40 -0.41 13.51
C ILE A 422 -16.62 0.37 13.00
N ASN A 423 -17.15 1.24 13.85
CA ASN A 423 -18.09 2.28 13.43
C ASN A 423 -17.35 3.57 13.02
N LYS A 424 -18.10 4.61 12.65
CA LYS A 424 -17.51 5.90 12.23
C LYS A 424 -16.62 6.55 13.30
N ASP A 425 -16.88 6.31 14.57
CA ASP A 425 -16.13 6.85 15.71
C ASP A 425 -14.94 5.95 16.09
N CYS A 426 -14.58 4.98 15.21
CA CYS A 426 -13.51 4.00 15.38
C CYS A 426 -13.67 3.09 16.62
N GLN A 427 -14.86 2.98 17.19
CA GLN A 427 -15.15 2.01 18.25
C GLN A 427 -15.22 0.61 17.64
N VAL A 428 -14.58 -0.35 18.30
CA VAL A 428 -14.59 -1.76 17.85
C VAL A 428 -15.97 -2.37 18.08
N LEU A 429 -16.45 -3.12 17.10
CA LEU A 429 -17.73 -3.81 17.10
C LEU A 429 -17.55 -5.32 17.32
N ASP A 430 -18.48 -5.93 18.02
CA ASP A 430 -18.60 -7.38 18.13
C ASP A 430 -19.34 -8.01 16.93
N ALA A 431 -19.62 -9.31 16.99
CA ALA A 431 -20.31 -10.06 15.93
C ALA A 431 -21.76 -9.60 15.69
N ASP A 432 -22.39 -9.00 16.69
CA ASP A 432 -23.76 -8.49 16.64
C ASP A 432 -23.82 -6.96 16.35
N ASP A 433 -22.71 -6.38 15.87
CA ASP A 433 -22.53 -4.93 15.62
C ASP A 433 -22.71 -4.06 16.88
N GLN A 434 -22.50 -4.61 18.07
CA GLN A 434 -22.51 -3.83 19.30
C GLN A 434 -21.10 -3.30 19.61
N VAL A 435 -21.05 -2.10 20.18
CA VAL A 435 -19.78 -1.48 20.60
C VAL A 435 -19.19 -2.21 21.79
N ILE A 436 -17.89 -2.52 21.72
CA ILE A 436 -17.11 -2.97 22.88
C ILE A 436 -16.62 -1.73 23.61
N ASP A 437 -17.17 -1.47 24.77
CA ASP A 437 -16.84 -0.31 25.58
C ASP A 437 -15.33 -0.21 25.87
N GLY A 438 -14.78 0.99 25.69
CA GLY A 438 -13.38 1.29 25.98
C GLY A 438 -12.38 0.80 24.94
N LEU A 439 -12.83 0.16 23.85
CA LEU A 439 -11.95 -0.35 22.79
C LEU A 439 -12.14 0.38 21.47
N TYR A 440 -11.04 0.88 20.91
CA TYR A 440 -10.98 1.59 19.63
C TYR A 440 -9.89 0.97 18.75
N ALA A 441 -10.04 1.10 17.42
CA ALA A 441 -9.02 0.66 16.46
C ALA A 441 -8.92 1.67 15.31
N ALA A 442 -7.68 1.99 14.91
CA ALA A 442 -7.39 2.88 13.79
C ALA A 442 -6.22 2.37 12.95
N GLY A 443 -6.19 2.73 11.67
CA GLY A 443 -5.17 2.25 10.74
C GLY A 443 -5.39 0.79 10.36
N ASP A 444 -4.33 0.08 9.97
CA ASP A 444 -4.44 -1.23 9.33
C ASP A 444 -4.94 -2.36 10.25
N VAL A 445 -4.92 -2.15 11.56
CA VAL A 445 -5.60 -3.05 12.52
C VAL A 445 -7.12 -2.90 12.49
N SER A 446 -7.64 -1.79 11.94
CA SER A 446 -9.08 -1.54 11.77
C SER A 446 -9.54 -1.94 10.36
N GLY A 447 -10.70 -2.55 10.28
CA GLY A 447 -11.41 -2.91 9.07
C GLY A 447 -12.48 -1.90 8.67
N SER A 448 -13.54 -2.40 8.04
CA SER A 448 -14.75 -1.65 7.66
C SER A 448 -14.56 -0.62 6.54
N PHE A 449 -13.34 -0.35 6.09
CA PHE A 449 -13.02 0.64 5.05
C PHE A 449 -12.73 0.01 3.69
N PHE A 450 -11.89 -1.04 3.65
CA PHE A 450 -11.52 -1.79 2.44
C PHE A 450 -12.11 -3.19 2.48
N SER A 451 -12.29 -3.81 1.33
CA SER A 451 -12.63 -5.23 1.21
C SER A 451 -12.15 -5.78 -0.13
N GLY A 452 -11.51 -6.95 -0.11
CA GLY A 452 -11.01 -7.64 -1.29
C GLY A 452 -9.72 -7.05 -1.85
N ASN A 453 -9.69 -5.74 -2.06
CA ASN A 453 -8.64 -5.04 -2.80
C ASN A 453 -8.31 -3.67 -2.19
N TYR A 454 -7.18 -3.09 -2.63
CA TYR A 454 -6.78 -1.72 -2.35
C TYR A 454 -6.80 -0.88 -3.63
N PRO A 455 -7.56 0.23 -3.70
CA PRO A 455 -7.65 1.06 -4.91
C PRO A 455 -6.38 1.91 -5.09
N GLU A 456 -5.42 1.40 -5.83
CA GLU A 456 -4.09 1.98 -6.05
C GLU A 456 -4.09 3.40 -6.60
N TYR A 457 -5.06 3.70 -7.46
CA TYR A 457 -5.18 5.01 -8.11
C TYR A 457 -5.79 6.07 -7.18
N ILE A 458 -6.29 5.66 -6.01
CA ILE A 458 -6.66 6.56 -4.92
C ILE A 458 -5.43 6.69 -3.99
N VAL A 459 -4.44 7.42 -4.51
CA VAL A 459 -3.08 7.42 -3.99
C VAL A 459 -3.00 7.93 -2.55
N GLY A 460 -2.29 7.18 -1.70
CA GLY A 460 -2.09 7.54 -0.29
C GLY A 460 -3.32 7.34 0.60
N CYS A 461 -4.40 6.74 0.08
CA CYS A 461 -5.66 6.55 0.82
C CYS A 461 -5.46 5.83 2.16
N ALA A 462 -4.69 4.73 2.21
CA ALA A 462 -4.47 3.99 3.46
C ALA A 462 -3.75 4.82 4.53
N SER A 463 -2.66 5.52 4.17
CA SER A 463 -1.91 6.36 5.12
C SER A 463 -2.70 7.60 5.56
N GLY A 464 -3.45 8.21 4.64
CA GLY A 464 -4.35 9.32 4.94
C GLY A 464 -5.48 8.90 5.86
N ARG A 465 -6.15 7.76 5.59
CA ARG A 465 -7.16 7.16 6.45
C ARG A 465 -6.61 6.91 7.86
N THR A 466 -5.46 6.25 7.96
CA THR A 466 -4.83 5.91 9.25
C THR A 466 -4.62 7.15 10.11
N SER A 467 -4.04 8.20 9.54
CA SER A 467 -3.75 9.44 10.25
C SER A 467 -5.03 10.20 10.61
N THR A 468 -6.01 10.22 9.73
CA THR A 468 -7.32 10.86 9.97
C THR A 468 -8.08 10.16 11.08
N GLN A 469 -8.16 8.83 11.07
CA GLN A 469 -8.82 8.05 12.11
C GLN A 469 -8.17 8.27 13.48
N GLY A 470 -6.83 8.30 13.57
CA GLY A 470 -6.12 8.59 14.83
C GLY A 470 -6.51 9.94 15.42
N ARG A 471 -6.57 11.00 14.57
CA ARG A 471 -7.02 12.32 15.01
C ARG A 471 -8.51 12.36 15.38
N HIS A 472 -9.34 11.67 14.59
CA HIS A 472 -10.79 11.56 14.85
C HIS A 472 -11.08 10.93 16.21
N VAL A 473 -10.46 9.79 16.53
CA VAL A 473 -10.59 9.14 17.85
C VAL A 473 -10.19 10.08 18.99
N ALA A 474 -9.09 10.82 18.84
CA ALA A 474 -8.66 11.77 19.86
C ALA A 474 -9.69 12.88 20.08
N ARG A 475 -10.32 13.40 19.02
CA ARG A 475 -11.40 14.39 19.10
C ARG A 475 -12.66 13.82 19.72
N PHE A 476 -13.06 12.61 19.32
CA PHE A 476 -14.21 11.92 19.87
C PHE A 476 -14.07 11.69 21.39
N LEU A 477 -12.92 11.18 21.84
CA LEU A 477 -12.64 10.94 23.25
C LEU A 477 -12.57 12.23 24.08
N ALA A 478 -12.22 13.34 23.43
CA ALA A 478 -12.19 14.67 24.07
C ALA A 478 -13.57 15.36 24.15
N GLY A 479 -14.59 14.81 23.48
CA GLY A 479 -15.90 15.43 23.36
C GLY A 479 -15.92 16.65 22.42
N ASP A 480 -15.04 16.67 21.40
CA ASP A 480 -14.90 17.75 20.41
C ASP A 480 -15.62 17.42 19.08
N LEU A 481 -16.31 16.28 19.02
CA LEU A 481 -17.11 15.82 17.88
C LEU A 481 -18.56 15.62 18.28
#